data_01f091bde83005b97c1050f973c54ea4
#
_entry.id   01f091bde83005b97c1050f973c54ea4
#
_cell.length_a   1.000
_cell.length_b   1.000
_cell.length_c   1.000
_cell.angle_alpha   90.00
_cell.angle_beta   90.00
_cell.angle_gamma   90.00
#
_symmetry.space_group_name_H-M   'P 1'
#
loop_
_entity.id
_entity.type
_entity.pdbx_description
1 polymer ?
#
loop_
_entity_poly.entity_id
_entity_poly.type
_entity_poly.pdbx_seq_one_letter_code
_entity_poly.pdbx_strand_id
1 'polypeptide(L)'
;MKTTKVKISYEPEADVLMWETSKRPIDYAQEVGNMIVHFDKKNNPVLTELLEASKFLDQAKKLVSHKPRHFLKKDLALASK
;
A
#
# COMPACT_ATOMS: atom_id res chain seq x y z
N MET A 1 -12.00 15.27 15.77
CA MET A 1 -11.88 14.48 14.64
C MET A 1 -11.39 13.09 14.92
N LYS A 2 -11.98 12.17 14.28
CA LYS A 2 -11.66 10.85 14.59
C LYS A 2 -10.65 10.27 13.67
N THR A 3 -9.63 9.76 14.20
CA THR A 3 -8.62 9.19 13.36
C THR A 3 -8.95 7.76 13.10
N THR A 4 -8.81 7.38 11.89
CA THR A 4 -9.03 6.00 11.50
C THR A 4 -7.80 5.21 11.85
N LYS A 5 -7.99 4.17 12.61
CA LYS A 5 -6.89 3.30 12.94
C LYS A 5 -6.65 2.35 11.82
N VAL A 6 -5.48 2.38 11.26
CA VAL A 6 -5.10 1.46 10.21
C VAL A 6 -4.36 0.30 10.82
N LYS A 7 -4.83 -0.90 10.55
CA LYS A 7 -4.22 -2.09 11.07
C LYS A 7 -3.39 -2.75 9.98
N ILE A 8 -2.11 -2.86 10.20
CA ILE A 8 -1.21 -3.43 9.20
C ILE A 8 -0.73 -4.78 9.67
N SER A 9 -0.74 -5.75 8.78
CA SER A 9 -0.23 -7.08 9.10
C SER A 9 0.43 -7.69 7.87
N TYR A 10 1.33 -8.62 8.11
CA TYR A 10 2.05 -9.28 7.06
C TYR A 10 1.95 -10.78 7.26
N GLU A 11 1.60 -11.48 6.19
CA GLU A 11 1.51 -12.93 6.22
C GLU A 11 2.72 -13.51 5.53
N PRO A 12 3.69 -14.02 6.27
CA PRO A 12 4.95 -14.45 5.62
C PRO A 12 4.81 -15.63 4.68
N GLU A 13 3.93 -16.56 5.00
CA GLU A 13 3.80 -17.74 4.15
C GLU A 13 3.24 -17.40 2.80
N ALA A 14 2.32 -16.49 2.74
CA ALA A 14 1.74 -16.06 1.49
C ALA A 14 2.43 -14.86 0.89
N ASP A 15 3.31 -14.23 1.64
CA ASP A 15 4.02 -13.02 1.23
C ASP A 15 3.03 -11.93 0.87
N VAL A 16 2.07 -11.70 1.75
CA VAL A 16 1.03 -10.72 1.54
C VAL A 16 1.06 -9.70 2.66
N LEU A 17 1.10 -8.43 2.27
CA LEU A 17 0.99 -7.34 3.22
C LEU A 17 -0.43 -6.85 3.17
N MET A 18 -1.06 -6.68 4.32
CA MET A 18 -2.43 -6.24 4.38
C MET A 18 -2.57 -5.03 5.26
N TRP A 19 -3.45 -4.11 4.89
CA TRP A 19 -3.80 -3.05 5.81
C TRP A 19 -5.30 -2.82 5.77
N GLU A 20 -5.84 -2.76 6.95
CA GLU A 20 -7.27 -2.64 7.15
C GLU A 20 -7.59 -1.22 7.60
N THR A 21 -8.46 -0.55 6.88
CA THR A 21 -8.78 0.83 7.20
C THR A 21 -10.15 0.98 7.84
N SER A 22 -10.92 -0.09 7.88
CA SER A 22 -12.27 -0.02 8.41
C SER A 22 -12.71 -1.42 8.79
N LYS A 23 -13.73 -1.50 9.62
CA LYS A 23 -14.30 -2.79 9.95
C LYS A 23 -15.63 -3.02 9.28
N ARG A 24 -15.94 -2.22 8.31
CA ARG A 24 -17.19 -2.38 7.61
C ARG A 24 -17.19 -3.65 6.79
N PRO A 25 -18.37 -4.20 6.55
CA PRO A 25 -18.45 -5.42 5.73
C PRO A 25 -17.98 -5.17 4.33
N ILE A 26 -17.26 -6.12 3.76
CA ILE A 26 -16.77 -6.03 2.41
C ILE A 26 -17.87 -6.41 1.45
N ASP A 27 -18.04 -5.63 0.42
CA ASP A 27 -19.03 -5.88 -0.61
C ASP A 27 -18.41 -6.44 -1.88
N TYR A 28 -17.27 -5.89 -2.30
CA TYR A 28 -16.62 -6.38 -3.51
C TYR A 28 -15.14 -6.01 -3.46
N ALA A 29 -14.38 -6.57 -4.39
CA ALA A 29 -12.95 -6.32 -4.45
C ALA A 29 -12.54 -6.04 -5.88
N GLN A 30 -11.49 -5.25 -6.02
CA GLN A 30 -10.91 -4.96 -7.32
C GLN A 30 -9.42 -5.25 -7.28
N GLU A 31 -8.92 -5.77 -8.38
CA GLU A 31 -7.54 -6.17 -8.46
C GLU A 31 -6.80 -5.32 -9.48
N VAL A 32 -5.69 -4.74 -9.08
CA VAL A 32 -4.86 -3.96 -9.99
C VAL A 32 -3.42 -4.39 -9.77
N GLY A 33 -2.84 -5.02 -10.77
CA GLY A 33 -1.50 -5.56 -10.61
C GLY A 33 -1.51 -6.61 -9.51
N ASN A 34 -0.62 -6.48 -8.56
CA ASN A 34 -0.63 -7.40 -7.43
C ASN A 34 -1.24 -6.78 -6.18
N MET A 35 -2.15 -5.85 -6.38
CA MET A 35 -2.85 -5.22 -5.28
C MET A 35 -4.33 -5.55 -5.37
N ILE A 36 -4.92 -5.93 -4.25
CA ILE A 36 -6.34 -6.22 -4.19
C ILE A 36 -6.96 -5.29 -3.16
N VAL A 37 -7.94 -4.51 -3.57
CA VAL A 37 -8.61 -3.60 -2.66
C VAL A 37 -10.05 -4.03 -2.48
N HIS A 38 -10.44 -4.21 -1.24
CA HIS A 38 -11.81 -4.62 -0.88
C HIS A 38 -12.59 -3.40 -0.46
N PHE A 39 -13.79 -3.27 -0.98
CA PHE A 39 -14.62 -2.09 -0.76
C PHE A 39 -15.92 -2.44 -0.05
N ASP A 40 -16.48 -1.47 0.64
CA ASP A 40 -17.80 -1.64 1.21
C ASP A 40 -18.85 -1.23 0.18
N LYS A 41 -20.10 -1.25 0.58
CA LYS A 41 -21.18 -0.92 -0.32
C LYS A 41 -21.15 0.51 -0.83
N LYS A 42 -20.50 1.38 -0.12
CA LYS A 42 -20.42 2.78 -0.51
C LYS A 42 -19.13 3.10 -1.24
N ASN A 43 -18.41 2.07 -1.67
CA ASN A 43 -17.19 2.23 -2.44
C ASN A 43 -16.04 2.81 -1.62
N ASN A 44 -16.07 2.60 -0.32
CA ASN A 44 -14.95 3.00 0.52
C ASN A 44 -14.02 1.82 0.71
N PRO A 45 -12.71 2.03 0.66
CA PRO A 45 -11.80 0.91 0.87
C PRO A 45 -11.85 0.43 2.31
N VAL A 46 -11.87 -0.86 2.47
CA VAL A 46 -11.92 -1.49 3.77
C VAL A 46 -10.63 -2.22 4.08
N LEU A 47 -10.13 -2.96 3.11
CA LEU A 47 -8.94 -3.76 3.28
C LEU A 47 -8.16 -3.80 1.99
N THR A 48 -6.85 -3.64 2.07
CA THR A 48 -6.00 -3.73 0.89
C THR A 48 -4.97 -4.81 1.11
N GLU A 49 -4.76 -5.62 0.10
CA GLU A 49 -3.76 -6.67 0.12
C GLU A 49 -2.74 -6.42 -0.97
N LEU A 50 -1.47 -6.51 -0.61
CA LEU A 50 -0.39 -6.39 -1.56
C LEU A 50 0.26 -7.75 -1.66
N LEU A 51 0.13 -8.40 -2.81
CA LEU A 51 0.69 -9.71 -3.03
C LEU A 51 2.15 -9.59 -3.42
N GLU A 52 2.91 -10.61 -3.11
CA GLU A 52 4.34 -10.61 -3.38
C GLU A 52 4.99 -9.38 -2.77
N ALA A 53 4.66 -9.15 -1.52
CA ALA A 53 5.09 -7.94 -0.85
C ALA A 53 6.61 -7.82 -0.74
N SER A 54 7.31 -8.94 -0.65
CA SER A 54 8.75 -8.89 -0.55
C SER A 54 9.40 -8.32 -1.81
N LYS A 55 8.80 -8.56 -2.96
CA LYS A 55 9.31 -8.00 -4.20
C LYS A 55 9.18 -6.50 -4.22
N PHE A 56 8.05 -6.02 -3.74
CA PHE A 56 7.85 -4.59 -3.64
C PHE A 56 8.88 -3.96 -2.72
N LEU A 57 9.12 -4.58 -1.59
CA LEU A 57 10.11 -4.07 -0.64
C LEU A 57 11.52 -4.09 -1.22
N ASP A 58 11.83 -5.12 -1.98
CA ASP A 58 13.13 -5.18 -2.64
C ASP A 58 13.33 -4.05 -3.61
N GLN A 59 12.30 -3.75 -4.38
CA GLN A 59 12.38 -2.64 -5.32
C GLN A 59 12.53 -1.31 -4.61
N ALA A 60 11.80 -1.15 -3.53
CA ALA A 60 11.90 0.07 -2.75
C ALA A 60 13.29 0.23 -2.16
N LYS A 61 13.87 -0.87 -1.70
CA LYS A 61 15.23 -0.83 -1.18
C LYS A 61 16.23 -0.43 -2.22
N LYS A 62 16.07 -0.93 -3.42
CA LYS A 62 16.97 -0.58 -4.50
C LYS A 62 16.90 0.90 -4.81
N LEU A 63 15.72 1.45 -4.80
CA LEU A 63 15.57 2.87 -5.03
C LEU A 63 16.29 3.67 -3.96
N VAL A 64 16.11 3.28 -2.73
CA VAL A 64 16.71 4.00 -1.62
C VAL A 64 18.23 3.91 -1.65
N SER A 65 18.76 2.75 -1.97
CA SER A 65 20.21 2.59 -1.93
C SER A 65 20.92 3.21 -3.11
N HIS A 66 20.22 3.44 -4.20
CA HIS A 66 20.84 4.07 -5.35
C HIS A 66 20.75 5.57 -5.35
N LYS A 67 19.90 6.12 -4.56
CA LYS A 67 19.56 7.53 -4.58
C LYS A 67 20.57 8.48 -5.15
N PRO A 68 20.48 8.80 -6.39
CA PRO A 68 21.26 9.84 -6.98
C PRO A 68 20.73 11.15 -6.43
N ARG A 69 21.63 11.92 -5.87
CA ARG A 69 21.21 13.11 -5.18
C ARG A 69 20.39 14.08 -5.99
N HIS A 70 20.83 14.35 -7.20
CA HIS A 70 20.09 15.31 -7.99
C HIS A 70 18.70 14.78 -8.34
N PHE A 71 18.59 13.49 -8.53
CA PHE A 71 17.31 12.89 -8.84
C PHE A 71 16.35 13.08 -7.68
N LEU A 72 16.81 12.80 -6.49
CA LEU A 72 15.97 12.95 -5.32
C LEU A 72 15.53 14.38 -5.10
N LYS A 73 16.44 15.31 -5.31
CA LYS A 73 16.10 16.69 -5.13
C LYS A 73 15.00 17.12 -6.08
N LYS A 74 15.13 16.73 -7.31
CA LYS A 74 14.14 17.06 -8.29
C LYS A 74 12.79 16.48 -7.97
N ASP A 75 12.79 15.22 -7.63
CA ASP A 75 11.54 14.55 -7.34
C ASP A 75 10.87 15.10 -6.11
N LEU A 76 11.64 15.41 -5.12
CA LEU A 76 11.07 15.98 -3.92
C LEU A 76 10.50 17.35 -4.17
N ALA A 77 11.17 18.12 -5.01
CA ALA A 77 10.67 19.44 -5.33
C ALA A 77 9.35 19.35 -6.07
N LEU A 78 9.23 18.41 -6.97
CA LEU A 78 7.98 18.19 -7.65
C LEU A 78 6.91 17.69 -6.71
N ALA A 79 7.27 16.80 -5.85
CA ALA A 79 6.30 16.21 -4.94
C ALA A 79 5.81 17.19 -3.91
N SER A 80 6.62 18.16 -3.57
CA SER A 80 6.18 19.08 -2.54
C SER A 80 5.35 20.23 -3.06
N LYS A 81 5.01 20.22 -4.32
CA LYS A 81 4.15 21.27 -4.83
C LYS A 81 2.72 21.15 -4.41
#